data_49b83f5ee9af273638706fe5233fee25
#
_entry.id   49b83f5ee9af273638706fe5233fee25
#
_cell.length_a   1.000
_cell.length_b   1.000
_cell.length_c   1.000
_cell.angle_alpha   90.00
_cell.angle_beta   90.00
_cell.angle_gamma   90.00
#
_symmetry.space_group_name_H-M   'P 1'
#
loop_
_entity.id
_entity.type
_entity.pdbx_description
1 polymer ?
#
loop_
_entity_poly.entity_id
_entity_poly.type
_entity_poly.pdbx_seq_one_letter_code
_entity_poly.pdbx_strand_id
1 'polypeptide(L)'
;MPNTVTAALTILKKADIETMSAGRGLPNNQNAPALPAWPLLTLLYGFPIIWALGLLQIAPIILAFVMLGYMLVRGSVRIYPALWVWGALTFWVVVCAVSLVEPTDLIAWGFRFSGVFCAGVFTLYYFNARAAITPDRLLGGLVTLWVTLVILGWGGVLFPNFRLQTPMSFIMPASILQNPLARDYMLPPLAEVQRPWGAPEAYNRPSAPFPYANSWGLAY
;
A
#
# COMPACT_ATOMS: atom_id res chain seq x y z
N MET A 1 47.67 -29.64 -16.28
CA MET A 1 46.41 -30.31 -16.55
C MET A 1 45.28 -29.43 -15.96
N PRO A 2 44.55 -28.70 -16.76
CA PRO A 2 43.44 -27.85 -16.22
C PRO A 2 42.27 -28.71 -15.82
N ASN A 3 41.73 -28.42 -14.66
CA ASN A 3 40.73 -29.13 -13.89
C ASN A 3 39.50 -29.56 -14.68
N THR A 4 39.40 -30.82 -15.03
CA THR A 4 38.21 -31.49 -15.56
C THR A 4 36.96 -31.25 -14.68
N VAL A 5 37.14 -31.08 -13.38
CA VAL A 5 36.07 -30.75 -12.42
C VAL A 5 35.46 -29.39 -12.65
N THR A 6 36.26 -28.37 -12.98
CA THR A 6 35.76 -27.02 -13.22
C THR A 6 34.96 -26.93 -14.53
N ALA A 7 35.39 -27.69 -15.56
CA ALA A 7 34.65 -27.76 -16.81
C ALA A 7 33.29 -28.48 -16.64
N ALA A 8 33.27 -29.59 -15.87
CA ALA A 8 32.04 -30.32 -15.58
C ALA A 8 31.02 -29.48 -14.77
N LEU A 9 31.47 -28.71 -13.77
CA LEU A 9 30.61 -27.79 -13.00
C LEU A 9 30.03 -26.64 -13.84
N THR A 10 30.82 -26.14 -14.80
CA THR A 10 30.35 -25.10 -15.72
C THR A 10 29.28 -25.64 -16.68
N ILE A 11 29.46 -26.87 -17.16
CA ILE A 11 28.46 -27.51 -18.05
C ILE A 11 27.15 -27.80 -17.29
N LEU A 12 27.24 -28.33 -16.06
CA LEU A 12 26.08 -28.61 -15.22
C LEU A 12 25.33 -27.31 -14.88
N LYS A 13 26.03 -26.23 -14.52
CA LYS A 13 25.41 -24.94 -14.22
C LYS A 13 24.74 -24.31 -15.46
N LYS A 14 25.32 -24.51 -16.65
CA LYS A 14 24.72 -24.05 -17.92
C LYS A 14 23.49 -24.86 -18.29
N ALA A 15 23.52 -26.18 -18.12
CA ALA A 15 22.38 -27.07 -18.34
C ALA A 15 21.21 -26.76 -17.39
N ASP A 16 21.49 -26.50 -16.09
CA ASP A 16 20.46 -26.08 -15.14
C ASP A 16 19.82 -24.74 -15.51
N ILE A 17 20.62 -23.78 -15.99
CA ILE A 17 20.08 -22.48 -16.43
C ILE A 17 19.24 -22.66 -17.69
N GLU A 18 19.66 -23.48 -18.64
CA GLU A 18 18.89 -23.74 -19.86
C GLU A 18 17.61 -24.53 -19.61
N THR A 19 17.62 -25.52 -18.71
CA THR A 19 16.42 -26.27 -18.31
C THR A 19 15.46 -25.41 -17.50
N MET A 20 15.95 -24.51 -16.63
CA MET A 20 15.12 -23.51 -15.94
C MET A 20 14.52 -22.49 -16.88
N SER A 21 15.19 -22.15 -17.99
CA SER A 21 14.66 -21.24 -19.01
C SER A 21 13.68 -21.92 -19.97
N ALA A 22 13.92 -23.18 -20.34
CA ALA A 22 13.06 -23.96 -21.21
C ALA A 22 11.74 -24.41 -20.56
N GLY A 23 11.75 -24.64 -19.23
CA GLY A 23 10.56 -25.08 -18.48
C GLY A 23 9.51 -24.00 -18.24
N ARG A 24 9.74 -22.74 -18.62
CA ARG A 24 8.82 -21.61 -18.49
C ARG A 24 8.37 -21.01 -19.81
N GLY A 25 8.06 -21.88 -20.77
CA GLY A 25 7.37 -21.49 -22.01
C GLY A 25 5.92 -21.05 -21.77
N LEU A 26 5.70 -20.04 -20.92
CA LEU A 26 4.45 -19.30 -20.89
C LEU A 26 4.40 -18.45 -22.18
N PRO A 27 3.27 -18.39 -22.87
CA PRO A 27 3.13 -17.60 -24.09
C PRO A 27 3.56 -16.15 -23.77
N ASN A 28 4.71 -15.79 -24.33
CA ASN A 28 5.22 -14.42 -24.26
C ASN A 28 4.34 -13.60 -25.21
N ASN A 29 3.22 -13.11 -24.70
CA ASN A 29 2.34 -12.22 -25.44
C ASN A 29 3.01 -10.84 -25.53
N GLN A 30 4.03 -10.76 -26.41
CA GLN A 30 4.83 -9.53 -26.64
C GLN A 30 3.97 -8.37 -27.18
N ASN A 31 2.74 -8.66 -27.62
CA ASN A 31 1.80 -7.67 -28.16
C ASN A 31 0.86 -7.07 -27.11
N ALA A 32 0.90 -7.52 -25.86
CA ALA A 32 0.06 -6.91 -24.83
C ALA A 32 0.60 -5.52 -24.47
N PRO A 33 -0.24 -4.47 -24.46
CA PRO A 33 0.20 -3.11 -24.14
C PRO A 33 0.86 -3.07 -22.76
N ALA A 34 1.97 -2.33 -22.65
CA ALA A 34 2.67 -2.18 -21.38
C ALA A 34 1.78 -1.43 -20.39
N LEU A 35 1.71 -1.92 -19.15
CA LEU A 35 0.99 -1.22 -18.09
C LEU A 35 1.75 0.07 -17.73
N PRO A 36 1.06 1.22 -17.61
CA PRO A 36 1.71 2.48 -17.27
C PRO A 36 2.23 2.47 -15.83
N ALA A 37 3.36 3.14 -15.57
CA ALA A 37 3.95 3.22 -14.24
C ALA A 37 3.26 4.26 -13.35
N TRP A 38 2.62 5.26 -13.95
CA TRP A 38 2.17 6.46 -13.26
C TRP A 38 1.20 6.23 -12.09
N PRO A 39 0.23 5.27 -12.11
CA PRO A 39 -0.71 5.18 -11.00
C PRO A 39 -0.03 4.78 -9.68
N LEU A 40 0.91 3.83 -9.74
CA LEU A 40 1.67 3.42 -8.56
C LEU A 40 2.68 4.48 -8.13
N LEU A 41 3.36 5.11 -9.10
CA LEU A 41 4.32 6.18 -8.79
C LEU A 41 3.63 7.42 -8.23
N THR A 42 2.43 7.77 -8.71
CA THR A 42 1.64 8.86 -8.12
C THR A 42 1.30 8.60 -6.66
N LEU A 43 0.96 7.36 -6.29
CA LEU A 43 0.70 7.01 -4.90
C LEU A 43 1.94 7.23 -4.03
N LEU A 44 3.12 6.81 -4.50
CA LEU A 44 4.36 6.88 -3.72
C LEU A 44 4.93 8.30 -3.65
N TYR A 45 5.14 8.95 -4.80
CA TYR A 45 5.71 10.30 -4.86
C TYR A 45 4.72 11.39 -4.45
N GLY A 46 3.43 11.18 -4.75
CA GLY A 46 2.35 12.09 -4.38
C GLY A 46 1.87 11.94 -2.94
N PHE A 47 2.38 10.97 -2.19
CA PHE A 47 1.95 10.66 -0.83
C PHE A 47 1.87 11.89 0.09
N PRO A 48 2.88 12.78 0.18
CA PRO A 48 2.81 13.96 1.05
C PRO A 48 1.68 14.91 0.63
N ILE A 49 1.43 15.06 -0.67
CA ILE A 49 0.36 15.90 -1.20
C ILE A 49 -1.00 15.27 -0.92
N ILE A 50 -1.13 13.97 -1.17
CA ILE A 50 -2.36 13.19 -0.90
C ILE A 50 -2.73 13.30 0.59
N TRP A 51 -1.75 13.22 1.48
CA TRP A 51 -1.95 13.40 2.91
C TRP A 51 -2.39 14.83 3.25
N ALA A 52 -1.67 15.84 2.75
CA ALA A 52 -1.98 17.25 3.01
C ALA A 52 -3.38 17.68 2.51
N LEU A 53 -3.88 17.04 1.46
CA LEU A 53 -5.22 17.24 0.94
C LEU A 53 -6.31 16.50 1.73
N GLY A 54 -5.97 15.58 2.63
CA GLY A 54 -6.92 14.74 3.37
C GLY A 54 -7.47 13.57 2.54
N LEU A 55 -6.75 13.18 1.49
CA LEU A 55 -7.17 12.14 0.53
C LEU A 55 -6.53 10.78 0.82
N LEU A 56 -5.86 10.62 1.96
CA LEU A 56 -5.07 9.42 2.27
C LEU A 56 -5.89 8.12 2.19
N GLN A 57 -7.17 8.17 2.54
CA GLN A 57 -8.06 7.01 2.45
C GLN A 57 -8.68 6.84 1.05
N ILE A 58 -8.93 7.93 0.36
CA ILE A 58 -9.71 7.93 -0.90
C ILE A 58 -8.80 7.70 -2.11
N ALA A 59 -7.65 8.38 -2.16
CA ALA A 59 -6.75 8.32 -3.32
C ALA A 59 -6.23 6.90 -3.61
N PRO A 60 -5.83 6.07 -2.61
CA PRO A 60 -5.44 4.68 -2.86
C PRO A 60 -6.56 3.86 -3.50
N ILE A 61 -7.81 4.06 -3.08
CA ILE A 61 -8.98 3.36 -3.63
C ILE A 61 -9.18 3.73 -5.10
N ILE A 62 -9.17 5.03 -5.41
CA ILE A 62 -9.31 5.51 -6.80
C ILE A 62 -8.19 4.95 -7.67
N LEU A 63 -6.93 5.03 -7.21
CA LEU A 63 -5.78 4.52 -7.94
C LEU A 63 -5.83 3.00 -8.10
N ALA A 64 -6.34 2.25 -7.12
CA ALA A 64 -6.56 0.81 -7.23
C ALA A 64 -7.55 0.47 -8.35
N PHE A 65 -8.68 1.19 -8.44
CA PHE A 65 -9.64 1.01 -9.53
C PHE A 65 -9.05 1.39 -10.90
N VAL A 66 -8.26 2.46 -10.98
CA VAL A 66 -7.55 2.83 -12.21
C VAL A 66 -6.58 1.71 -12.63
N MET A 67 -5.82 1.16 -11.69
CA MET A 67 -4.90 0.04 -11.95
C MET A 67 -5.64 -1.22 -12.41
N LEU A 68 -6.78 -1.55 -11.77
CA LEU A 68 -7.64 -2.65 -12.19
C LEU A 68 -8.16 -2.42 -13.61
N GLY A 69 -8.61 -1.20 -13.92
CA GLY A 69 -9.07 -0.84 -15.27
C GLY A 69 -7.98 -1.09 -16.32
N TYR A 70 -6.74 -0.66 -16.07
CA TYR A 70 -5.63 -0.94 -16.98
C TYR A 70 -5.33 -2.44 -17.12
N MET A 71 -5.42 -3.20 -16.02
CA MET A 71 -5.23 -4.65 -16.07
C MET A 71 -6.32 -5.36 -16.84
N LEU A 72 -7.59 -4.94 -16.69
CA LEU A 72 -8.72 -5.48 -17.43
C LEU A 72 -8.62 -5.19 -18.95
N VAL A 73 -8.29 -3.95 -19.31
CA VAL A 73 -8.10 -3.56 -20.73
C VAL A 73 -6.95 -4.35 -21.35
N ARG A 74 -5.89 -4.63 -20.60
CA ARG A 74 -4.77 -5.45 -21.08
C ARG A 74 -5.17 -6.90 -21.39
N GLY A 75 -6.18 -7.45 -20.69
CA GLY A 75 -6.71 -8.81 -20.89
C GLY A 75 -5.74 -9.95 -20.49
N SER A 76 -4.47 -9.65 -20.14
CA SER A 76 -3.48 -10.65 -19.73
C SER A 76 -2.84 -10.26 -18.40
N VAL A 77 -3.32 -10.83 -17.31
CA VAL A 77 -2.80 -10.59 -15.96
C VAL A 77 -2.18 -11.88 -15.43
N ARG A 78 -0.93 -11.78 -14.97
CA ARG A 78 -0.24 -12.91 -14.32
C ARG A 78 -0.54 -12.86 -12.83
N ILE A 79 -1.19 -13.91 -12.33
CA ILE A 79 -1.45 -14.11 -10.90
C ILE A 79 -0.33 -14.96 -10.34
N TYR A 80 0.38 -14.44 -9.35
CA TYR A 80 1.46 -15.15 -8.66
C TYR A 80 0.91 -15.97 -7.49
N PRO A 81 1.51 -17.11 -7.15
CA PRO A 81 1.02 -17.97 -6.07
C PRO A 81 0.83 -17.25 -4.73
N ALA A 82 1.71 -16.29 -4.39
CA ALA A 82 1.61 -15.50 -3.16
C ALA A 82 0.30 -14.68 -3.07
N LEU A 83 -0.31 -14.33 -4.22
CA LEU A 83 -1.58 -13.60 -4.23
C LEU A 83 -2.78 -14.46 -3.82
N TRP A 84 -2.66 -15.78 -3.84
CA TRP A 84 -3.71 -16.66 -3.33
C TRP A 84 -3.89 -16.50 -1.81
N VAL A 85 -2.80 -16.30 -1.07
CA VAL A 85 -2.85 -16.03 0.37
C VAL A 85 -3.57 -14.71 0.63
N TRP A 86 -3.24 -13.67 -0.14
CA TRP A 86 -3.96 -12.40 -0.07
C TRP A 86 -5.43 -12.55 -0.47
N GLY A 87 -5.73 -13.31 -1.52
CA GLY A 87 -7.10 -13.60 -1.94
C GLY A 87 -7.92 -14.29 -0.84
N ALA A 88 -7.33 -15.28 -0.17
CA ALA A 88 -7.93 -15.96 0.96
C ALA A 88 -8.18 -15.00 2.14
N LEU A 89 -7.21 -14.12 2.46
CA LEU A 89 -7.36 -13.09 3.48
C LEU A 89 -8.49 -12.11 3.12
N THR A 90 -8.52 -11.64 1.88
CA THR A 90 -9.56 -10.72 1.39
C THR A 90 -10.94 -11.36 1.49
N PHE A 91 -11.06 -12.62 1.06
CA PHE A 91 -12.29 -13.40 1.20
C PHE A 91 -12.71 -13.54 2.66
N TRP A 92 -11.77 -13.86 3.56
CA TRP A 92 -12.04 -13.96 4.99
C TRP A 92 -12.55 -12.64 5.57
N VAL A 93 -11.94 -11.51 5.21
CA VAL A 93 -12.40 -10.18 5.66
C VAL A 93 -13.82 -9.88 5.16
N VAL A 94 -14.18 -10.32 3.94
CA VAL A 94 -15.55 -10.20 3.42
C VAL A 94 -16.52 -11.06 4.24
N VAL A 95 -16.15 -12.30 4.55
CA VAL A 95 -16.98 -13.19 5.38
C VAL A 95 -17.22 -12.60 6.77
N CYS A 96 -16.21 -11.94 7.36
CA CYS A 96 -16.37 -11.26 8.66
C CYS A 96 -17.40 -10.13 8.63
N ALA A 97 -17.78 -9.60 7.46
CA ALA A 97 -18.84 -8.59 7.38
C ALA A 97 -20.20 -9.10 7.85
N VAL A 98 -20.43 -10.42 7.79
CA VAL A 98 -21.69 -11.05 8.27
C VAL A 98 -21.89 -10.89 9.78
N SER A 99 -20.79 -10.68 10.53
CA SER A 99 -20.86 -10.50 11.99
C SER A 99 -21.12 -9.05 12.43
N LEU A 100 -21.25 -8.11 11.47
CA LEU A 100 -21.50 -6.71 11.77
C LEU A 100 -22.99 -6.53 12.16
N VAL A 101 -23.21 -5.90 13.30
CA VAL A 101 -24.56 -5.70 13.86
C VAL A 101 -25.06 -4.29 13.60
N GLU A 102 -24.17 -3.29 13.68
CA GLU A 102 -24.53 -1.89 13.53
C GLU A 102 -24.08 -1.32 12.18
N PRO A 103 -24.88 -0.40 11.57
CA PRO A 103 -24.49 0.27 10.32
C PRO A 103 -23.17 1.05 10.41
N THR A 104 -22.82 1.55 11.60
CA THR A 104 -21.57 2.25 11.89
C THR A 104 -20.36 1.34 11.78
N ASP A 105 -20.51 0.05 12.11
CA ASP A 105 -19.47 -0.96 11.99
C ASP A 105 -19.12 -1.24 10.54
N LEU A 106 -20.12 -1.15 9.65
CA LEU A 106 -19.92 -1.32 8.21
C LEU A 106 -18.96 -0.25 7.64
N ILE A 107 -19.04 0.98 8.12
CA ILE A 107 -18.14 2.05 7.73
C ILE A 107 -16.70 1.71 8.15
N ALA A 108 -16.51 1.36 9.41
CA ALA A 108 -15.19 0.99 9.95
C ALA A 108 -14.61 -0.24 9.25
N TRP A 109 -15.46 -1.25 8.97
CA TRP A 109 -15.09 -2.42 8.19
C TRP A 109 -14.68 -2.05 6.78
N GLY A 110 -15.46 -1.19 6.09
CA GLY A 110 -15.17 -0.73 4.73
C GLY A 110 -13.81 -0.03 4.62
N PHE A 111 -13.45 0.79 5.60
CA PHE A 111 -12.12 1.42 5.68
C PHE A 111 -10.99 0.38 5.80
N ARG A 112 -11.16 -0.65 6.64
CA ARG A 112 -10.17 -1.72 6.81
C ARG A 112 -10.10 -2.62 5.58
N PHE A 113 -11.25 -3.00 5.03
CA PHE A 113 -11.34 -3.80 3.81
C PHE A 113 -10.64 -3.11 2.63
N SER A 114 -10.87 -1.80 2.45
CA SER A 114 -10.24 -1.03 1.37
C SER A 114 -8.72 -1.06 1.45
N GLY A 115 -8.14 -1.04 2.66
CA GLY A 115 -6.69 -1.17 2.84
C GLY A 115 -6.15 -2.52 2.36
N VAL A 116 -6.79 -3.62 2.76
CA VAL A 116 -6.42 -4.98 2.34
C VAL A 116 -6.59 -5.14 0.82
N PHE A 117 -7.69 -4.65 0.28
CA PHE A 117 -7.98 -4.69 -1.15
C PHE A 117 -6.94 -3.91 -1.96
N CYS A 118 -6.67 -2.66 -1.59
CA CYS A 118 -5.68 -1.82 -2.26
C CYS A 118 -4.28 -2.44 -2.23
N ALA A 119 -3.85 -2.98 -1.09
CA ALA A 119 -2.54 -3.63 -0.98
C ALA A 119 -2.36 -4.77 -1.98
N GLY A 120 -3.38 -5.61 -2.16
CA GLY A 120 -3.35 -6.68 -3.15
C GLY A 120 -3.35 -6.19 -4.58
N VAL A 121 -4.18 -5.19 -4.89
CA VAL A 121 -4.23 -4.60 -6.23
C VAL A 121 -2.89 -3.96 -6.58
N PHE A 122 -2.27 -3.20 -5.67
CA PHE A 122 -0.96 -2.57 -5.89
C PHE A 122 0.13 -3.62 -6.10
N THR A 123 0.12 -4.68 -5.31
CA THR A 123 1.05 -5.79 -5.45
C THR A 123 0.88 -6.48 -6.81
N LEU A 124 -0.35 -6.83 -7.17
CA LEU A 124 -0.67 -7.45 -8.46
C LEU A 124 -0.25 -6.55 -9.62
N TYR A 125 -0.56 -5.25 -9.54
CA TYR A 125 -0.21 -4.28 -10.56
C TYR A 125 1.30 -4.15 -10.71
N TYR A 126 2.03 -3.98 -9.61
CA TYR A 126 3.49 -3.89 -9.63
C TYR A 126 4.13 -5.09 -10.32
N PHE A 127 3.70 -6.30 -9.97
CA PHE A 127 4.25 -7.52 -10.57
C PHE A 127 3.99 -7.61 -12.08
N ASN A 128 2.88 -7.06 -12.56
CA ASN A 128 2.53 -7.05 -13.98
C ASN A 128 3.12 -5.84 -14.73
N ALA A 129 3.47 -4.77 -14.03
CA ALA A 129 4.02 -3.53 -14.57
C ALA A 129 5.55 -3.40 -14.42
N ARG A 130 6.26 -4.47 -14.05
CA ARG A 130 7.72 -4.45 -13.77
C ARG A 130 8.57 -3.89 -14.91
N ALA A 131 8.13 -4.04 -16.15
CA ALA A 131 8.86 -3.50 -17.31
C ALA A 131 8.84 -1.96 -17.34
N ALA A 132 7.77 -1.34 -16.82
CA ALA A 132 7.61 0.11 -16.77
C ALA A 132 8.06 0.73 -15.45
N ILE A 133 8.03 -0.04 -14.35
CA ILE A 133 8.42 0.41 -13.00
C ILE A 133 9.81 -0.14 -12.69
N THR A 134 10.83 0.66 -12.99
CA THR A 134 12.21 0.29 -12.67
C THR A 134 12.46 0.27 -11.16
N PRO A 135 13.38 -0.58 -10.65
CA PRO A 135 13.72 -0.61 -9.23
C PRO A 135 14.10 0.76 -8.66
N ASP A 136 14.82 1.58 -9.42
CA ASP A 136 15.26 2.92 -8.99
C ASP A 136 14.06 3.86 -8.78
N ARG A 137 13.07 3.82 -9.69
CA ARG A 137 11.83 4.62 -9.54
C ARG A 137 11.02 4.18 -8.35
N LEU A 138 10.91 2.87 -8.13
CA LEU A 138 10.22 2.33 -6.95
C LEU A 138 10.94 2.75 -5.68
N LEU A 139 12.26 2.58 -5.63
CA LEU A 139 13.08 2.97 -4.48
C LEU A 139 12.97 4.46 -4.19
N GLY A 140 13.05 5.31 -5.21
CA GLY A 140 12.85 6.76 -5.06
C GLY A 140 11.48 7.12 -4.46
N GLY A 141 10.41 6.43 -4.90
CA GLY A 141 9.07 6.60 -4.33
C GLY A 141 8.99 6.15 -2.87
N LEU A 142 9.61 5.01 -2.52
CA LEU A 142 9.68 4.54 -1.13
C LEU A 142 10.48 5.48 -0.24
N VAL A 143 11.60 6.03 -0.74
CA VAL A 143 12.39 7.05 -0.03
C VAL A 143 11.54 8.30 0.22
N THR A 144 10.78 8.77 -0.78
CA THR A 144 9.87 9.91 -0.61
C THR A 144 8.85 9.66 0.49
N LEU A 145 8.25 8.47 0.49
CA LEU A 145 7.31 8.05 1.53
C LEU A 145 8.00 8.03 2.90
N TRP A 146 9.17 7.40 3.01
CA TRP A 146 9.91 7.29 4.26
C TRP A 146 10.32 8.67 4.80
N VAL A 147 10.86 9.55 3.96
CA VAL A 147 11.21 10.94 4.35
C VAL A 147 9.98 11.68 4.87
N THR A 148 8.83 11.50 4.21
CA THR A 148 7.56 12.09 4.67
C THR A 148 7.18 11.58 6.06
N LEU A 149 7.29 10.26 6.31
CA LEU A 149 7.03 9.66 7.61
C LEU A 149 7.92 10.26 8.70
N VAL A 150 9.21 10.39 8.41
CA VAL A 150 10.17 10.95 9.36
C VAL A 150 9.85 12.41 9.68
N ILE A 151 9.64 13.25 8.65
CA ILE A 151 9.32 14.69 8.84
C ILE A 151 8.04 14.86 9.64
N LEU A 152 6.98 14.13 9.29
CA LEU A 152 5.70 14.24 9.98
C LEU A 152 5.76 13.64 11.39
N GLY A 153 6.52 12.58 11.59
CA GLY A 153 6.77 12.01 12.92
C GLY A 153 7.46 13.04 13.85
N TRP A 154 8.48 13.73 13.37
CA TRP A 154 9.10 14.85 14.10
C TRP A 154 8.11 15.99 14.32
N GLY A 155 7.26 16.30 13.33
CA GLY A 155 6.17 17.24 13.49
C GLY A 155 5.25 16.87 14.67
N GLY A 156 4.93 15.58 14.82
CA GLY A 156 4.14 15.07 15.94
C GLY A 156 4.81 15.22 17.31
N VAL A 157 6.14 15.11 17.36
CA VAL A 157 6.91 15.36 18.59
C VAL A 157 6.91 16.85 18.96
N LEU A 158 7.12 17.73 17.96
CA LEU A 158 7.26 19.17 18.19
C LEU A 158 5.90 19.87 18.40
N PHE A 159 4.85 19.39 17.71
CA PHE A 159 3.52 19.99 17.71
C PHE A 159 2.43 18.95 18.00
N PRO A 160 2.40 18.32 19.18
CA PRO A 160 1.53 17.18 19.47
C PRO A 160 0.03 17.50 19.39
N ASN A 161 -0.34 18.75 19.67
CA ASN A 161 -1.75 19.16 19.65
C ASN A 161 -2.22 19.70 18.29
N PHE A 162 -1.33 19.74 17.30
CA PHE A 162 -1.67 20.26 15.99
C PHE A 162 -2.49 19.25 15.18
N ARG A 163 -3.58 19.74 14.56
CA ARG A 163 -4.38 19.02 13.57
C ARG A 163 -4.38 19.80 12.27
N LEU A 164 -4.05 19.13 11.18
CA LEU A 164 -4.07 19.75 9.86
C LEU A 164 -5.52 19.89 9.37
N GLN A 165 -5.93 21.13 9.07
CA GLN A 165 -7.19 21.37 8.37
C GLN A 165 -6.97 21.16 6.87
N THR A 166 -7.43 20.01 6.37
CA THR A 166 -7.26 19.68 4.95
C THR A 166 -8.39 20.25 4.09
N PRO A 167 -8.16 20.50 2.78
CA PRO A 167 -9.20 20.90 1.87
C PRO A 167 -10.41 19.96 1.86
N MET A 168 -10.16 18.64 2.04
CA MET A 168 -11.23 17.64 2.08
C MET A 168 -12.16 17.82 3.27
N SER A 169 -11.66 18.33 4.40
CA SER A 169 -12.49 18.58 5.59
C SER A 169 -13.53 19.68 5.39
N PHE A 170 -13.31 20.60 4.46
CA PHE A 170 -14.29 21.65 4.13
C PHE A 170 -15.41 21.18 3.19
N ILE A 171 -15.15 20.10 2.43
CA ILE A 171 -16.09 19.57 1.44
C ILE A 171 -16.99 18.50 2.08
N MET A 172 -16.49 17.81 3.12
CA MET A 172 -17.20 16.70 3.73
C MET A 172 -18.39 17.15 4.59
N PRO A 173 -19.52 16.43 4.49
CA PRO A 173 -20.66 16.66 5.37
C PRO A 173 -20.30 16.44 6.85
N ALA A 174 -20.85 17.29 7.72
CA ALA A 174 -20.63 17.23 9.16
C ALA A 174 -20.97 15.84 9.76
N SER A 175 -21.95 15.14 9.20
CA SER A 175 -22.34 13.79 9.62
C SER A 175 -21.19 12.77 9.47
N ILE A 176 -20.36 12.88 8.44
CA ILE A 176 -19.20 12.02 8.24
C ILE A 176 -18.09 12.38 9.21
N LEU A 177 -17.88 13.69 9.46
CA LEU A 177 -16.85 14.17 10.40
C LEU A 177 -17.18 13.86 11.87
N GLN A 178 -18.42 13.49 12.19
CA GLN A 178 -18.78 12.99 13.52
C GLN A 178 -18.20 11.58 13.80
N ASN A 179 -17.95 10.78 12.76
CA ASN A 179 -17.26 9.51 12.92
C ASN A 179 -15.77 9.77 13.23
N PRO A 180 -15.24 9.31 14.39
CA PRO A 180 -13.87 9.58 14.78
C PRO A 180 -12.83 9.11 13.75
N LEU A 181 -13.06 7.94 13.15
CA LEU A 181 -12.15 7.37 12.15
C LEU A 181 -12.10 8.25 10.89
N ALA A 182 -13.26 8.62 10.34
CA ALA A 182 -13.33 9.46 9.16
C ALA A 182 -12.73 10.85 9.43
N ARG A 183 -13.01 11.40 10.60
CA ARG A 183 -12.45 12.70 11.03
C ARG A 183 -10.92 12.65 11.09
N ASP A 184 -10.32 11.63 11.67
CA ASP A 184 -8.87 11.54 11.83
C ASP A 184 -8.12 11.31 10.51
N TYR A 185 -8.79 10.82 9.46
CA TYR A 185 -8.25 10.81 8.10
C TYR A 185 -8.34 12.17 7.39
N MET A 186 -9.37 12.96 7.68
CA MET A 186 -9.64 14.24 7.01
C MET A 186 -9.09 15.43 7.78
N LEU A 187 -8.93 15.31 9.09
CA LEU A 187 -8.30 16.26 10.00
C LEU A 187 -7.17 15.54 10.74
N PRO A 188 -6.11 15.11 10.01
CA PRO A 188 -5.10 14.25 10.58
C PRO A 188 -4.37 14.95 11.74
N PRO A 189 -4.33 14.31 12.93
CA PRO A 189 -3.50 14.78 14.01
C PRO A 189 -2.04 14.47 13.71
N LEU A 190 -1.12 15.32 14.17
CA LEU A 190 0.31 15.00 14.10
C LEU A 190 0.71 13.99 15.19
N ALA A 191 0.01 13.99 16.31
CA ALA A 191 0.20 13.01 17.38
C ALA A 191 -1.15 12.52 17.92
N GLU A 192 -1.15 11.28 18.37
CA GLU A 192 -2.28 10.64 19.04
C GLU A 192 -2.05 10.65 20.54
N VAL A 193 -3.07 11.07 21.31
CA VAL A 193 -3.06 10.98 22.76
C VAL A 193 -3.45 9.57 23.14
N GLN A 194 -2.53 8.84 23.75
CA GLN A 194 -2.77 7.47 24.21
C GLN A 194 -2.51 7.36 25.70
N ARG A 195 -3.39 6.61 26.39
CA ARG A 195 -3.16 6.15 27.74
C ARG A 195 -2.95 4.64 27.72
N PRO A 196 -1.69 4.16 27.69
CA PRO A 196 -1.43 2.73 27.71
C PRO A 196 -1.98 2.10 28.98
N TRP A 197 -2.35 0.84 28.85
CA TRP A 197 -2.85 0.10 30.00
C TRP A 197 -1.82 0.07 31.13
N GLY A 198 -2.22 0.47 32.34
CA GLY A 198 -1.33 0.58 33.49
C GLY A 198 -0.52 1.88 33.60
N ALA A 199 -0.59 2.78 32.63
CA ALA A 199 0.07 4.07 32.73
C ALA A 199 -0.73 5.05 33.60
N PRO A 200 -0.07 5.81 34.53
CA PRO A 200 -0.74 6.79 35.35
C PRO A 200 -1.28 7.97 34.52
N GLU A 201 -0.57 8.36 33.49
CA GLU A 201 -0.88 9.52 32.66
C GLU A 201 -0.97 9.17 31.17
N ALA A 202 -1.73 9.95 30.44
CA ALA A 202 -1.77 9.91 28.98
C ALA A 202 -0.55 10.64 28.42
N TYR A 203 -0.01 10.15 27.31
CA TYR A 203 1.09 10.83 26.61
C TYR A 203 0.83 10.89 25.11
N ASN A 204 1.45 11.86 24.47
CA ASN A 204 1.37 12.06 23.03
C ASN A 204 2.35 11.12 22.31
N ARG A 205 1.85 10.41 21.30
CA ARG A 205 2.66 9.56 20.42
C ARG A 205 2.58 10.08 18.99
N PRO A 206 3.70 10.25 18.29
CA PRO A 206 3.67 10.58 16.86
C PRO A 206 2.80 9.59 16.10
N SER A 207 1.91 10.08 15.26
CA SER A 207 1.00 9.25 14.45
C SER A 207 1.01 9.63 12.97
N ALA A 208 1.24 10.89 12.66
CA ALA A 208 1.23 11.37 11.28
C ALA A 208 2.29 10.64 10.41
N PRO A 209 1.93 10.32 9.18
CA PRO A 209 0.73 10.70 8.44
C PRO A 209 -0.51 9.82 8.69
N PHE A 210 -0.40 8.82 9.53
CA PHE A 210 -1.50 7.91 9.86
C PHE A 210 -2.35 8.44 11.01
N PRO A 211 -3.62 8.04 11.13
CA PRO A 211 -4.47 8.45 12.24
C PRO A 211 -4.04 7.84 13.59
N TYR A 212 -3.30 6.73 13.55
CA TYR A 212 -2.89 5.99 14.75
C TYR A 212 -1.37 5.80 14.83
N ALA A 213 -0.82 5.96 16.04
CA ALA A 213 0.60 5.78 16.32
C ALA A 213 1.12 4.37 16.02
N ASN A 214 0.27 3.34 16.18
CA ASN A 214 0.64 1.96 15.83
C ASN A 214 0.93 1.79 14.34
N SER A 215 0.12 2.44 13.48
CA SER A 215 0.36 2.41 12.02
C SER A 215 1.66 3.11 11.63
N TRP A 216 2.01 4.18 12.35
CA TRP A 216 3.28 4.88 12.17
C TRP A 216 4.47 3.98 12.52
N GLY A 217 4.41 3.32 13.68
CA GLY A 217 5.47 2.41 14.14
C GLY A 217 5.69 1.19 13.24
N LEU A 218 4.64 0.73 12.53
CA LEU A 218 4.76 -0.38 11.57
C LEU A 218 5.34 0.06 10.22
N ALA A 219 5.25 1.35 9.89
CA ALA A 219 5.72 1.90 8.61
C ALA A 219 7.19 2.38 8.68
N TYR A 220 7.75 2.53 9.89
CA TYR A 220 9.13 2.96 10.14
C TYR A 220 10.09 1.78 10.11
#